data_553f1ab8283a87155359edd70ed1e23c
#
_entry.id   553f1ab8283a87155359edd70ed1e23c
#
_cell.length_a   1.000
_cell.length_b   1.000
_cell.length_c   1.000
_cell.angle_alpha   90.00
_cell.angle_beta   90.00
_cell.angle_gamma   90.00
#
_symmetry.space_group_name_H-M   'P 1'
#
loop_
_entity.id
_entity.type
_entity.pdbx_description
1 polymer ?
#
loop_
_entity_poly.entity_id
_entity_poly.type
_entity_poly.pdbx_seq_one_letter_code
_entity_poly.pdbx_strand_id
1 'polypeptide(L)'
;MIRVLIAEDMHLIRGALVALLSLEPDIEIVAELERGDAVVEAALRTRPDVAVLDIDLPGIDGLTVADLLNQQLPSCRTLVLTGLSQPGNLLRALKVHVRGFLLKDAPPDRLAAAIRSVAAGHRVLDGELVATAVETGSSPLTARETEVLRAAESGLATDDIAVRLHLSPATVRNYVSNVIAKVGARNRLDAIRIAREAGWL
;
A
#
# COMPACT_ATOMS: atom_id res chain seq x y z
N MET A 1 13.59 9.44 22.32
CA MET A 1 14.17 9.05 21.01
C MET A 1 13.13 8.22 20.31
N ILE A 2 12.75 8.56 19.08
CA ILE A 2 11.73 7.87 18.29
C ILE A 2 12.41 6.70 17.58
N ARG A 3 11.93 5.49 17.82
CA ARG A 3 12.49 4.26 17.26
C ARG A 3 11.80 3.97 15.93
N VAL A 4 12.58 3.92 14.85
CA VAL A 4 12.07 3.79 13.48
C VAL A 4 12.56 2.51 12.84
N LEU A 5 11.63 1.73 12.27
CA LEU A 5 11.91 0.63 11.35
C LEU A 5 11.70 1.14 9.93
N ILE A 6 12.61 0.82 9.01
CA ILE A 6 12.50 1.18 7.59
C ILE A 6 12.39 -0.11 6.75
N ALA A 7 11.40 -0.17 5.87
CA ALA A 7 11.26 -1.22 4.86
C ALA A 7 11.17 -0.60 3.47
N GLU A 8 12.19 -0.85 2.65
CA GLU A 8 12.38 -0.32 1.31
C GLU A 8 13.25 -1.30 0.51
N ASP A 9 12.80 -1.76 -0.64
CA ASP A 9 13.52 -2.76 -1.45
C ASP A 9 14.68 -2.15 -2.26
N MET A 10 14.57 -0.89 -2.65
CA MET A 10 15.62 -0.21 -3.41
C MET A 10 16.77 0.21 -2.51
N HIS A 11 17.92 -0.45 -2.64
CA HIS A 11 19.12 -0.21 -1.82
C HIS A 11 19.56 1.26 -1.75
N LEU A 12 19.49 1.98 -2.88
CA LEU A 12 19.90 3.39 -2.93
C LEU A 12 18.95 4.27 -2.12
N ILE A 13 17.63 4.05 -2.25
CA ILE A 13 16.62 4.81 -1.53
C ILE A 13 16.70 4.49 -0.05
N ARG A 14 16.76 3.20 0.34
CA ARG A 14 16.92 2.79 1.73
C ARG A 14 18.15 3.43 2.37
N GLY A 15 19.31 3.36 1.71
CA GLY A 15 20.54 3.99 2.19
C GLY A 15 20.42 5.50 2.34
N ALA A 16 19.74 6.19 1.42
CA ALA A 16 19.49 7.62 1.51
C ALA A 16 18.57 7.97 2.70
N LEU A 17 17.49 7.20 2.91
CA LEU A 17 16.56 7.37 4.04
C LEU A 17 17.28 7.19 5.37
N VAL A 18 18.09 6.12 5.48
CA VAL A 18 18.91 5.84 6.67
C VAL A 18 19.88 6.99 6.95
N ALA A 19 20.66 7.41 5.95
CA ALA A 19 21.63 8.49 6.09
C ALA A 19 20.95 9.81 6.54
N LEU A 20 19.82 10.14 5.94
CA LEU A 20 19.06 11.35 6.22
C LEU A 20 18.50 11.33 7.67
N LEU A 21 17.87 10.23 8.07
CA LEU A 21 17.28 10.11 9.40
C LEU A 21 18.33 9.98 10.51
N SER A 22 19.52 9.45 10.19
CA SER A 22 20.64 9.39 11.14
C SER A 22 21.21 10.76 11.52
N LEU A 23 20.88 11.83 10.75
CA LEU A 23 21.24 13.20 11.10
C LEU A 23 20.31 13.80 12.16
N GLU A 24 19.18 13.16 12.42
CA GLU A 24 18.17 13.65 13.36
C GLU A 24 18.46 13.12 14.78
N PRO A 25 18.76 13.99 15.77
CA PRO A 25 19.25 13.56 17.08
C PRO A 25 18.18 12.86 17.93
N ASP A 26 16.92 12.95 17.56
CA ASP A 26 15.77 12.36 18.25
C ASP A 26 15.19 11.11 17.58
N ILE A 27 15.79 10.67 16.45
CA ILE A 27 15.39 9.48 15.72
C ILE A 27 16.48 8.40 15.81
N GLU A 28 16.06 7.16 16.06
CA GLU A 28 16.92 5.97 16.10
C GLU A 28 16.39 4.93 15.11
N ILE A 29 17.21 4.51 14.13
CA ILE A 29 16.85 3.43 13.22
C ILE A 29 17.14 2.09 13.90
N VAL A 30 16.10 1.32 14.18
CA VAL A 30 16.19 0.06 14.92
C VAL A 30 16.14 -1.18 14.02
N ALA A 31 15.72 -1.03 12.76
CA ALA A 31 15.75 -2.10 11.77
C ALA A 31 15.66 -1.53 10.34
N GLU A 32 16.35 -2.20 9.43
CA GLU A 32 16.32 -1.95 7.98
C GLU A 32 15.97 -3.25 7.27
N LEU A 33 14.99 -3.21 6.38
CA LEU A 33 14.45 -4.38 5.70
C LEU A 33 14.23 -4.09 4.22
N GLU A 34 14.35 -5.11 3.40
CA GLU A 34 14.17 -5.02 1.95
C GLU A 34 12.96 -5.83 1.44
N ARG A 35 12.26 -6.50 2.35
CA ARG A 35 11.14 -7.38 2.05
C ARG A 35 10.03 -7.25 3.09
N GLY A 36 8.78 -7.23 2.64
CA GLY A 36 7.63 -7.08 3.52
C GLY A 36 7.38 -8.28 4.45
N ASP A 37 7.69 -9.49 3.99
CA ASP A 37 7.51 -10.72 4.77
C ASP A 37 8.40 -10.80 6.04
N ALA A 38 9.48 -10.02 6.11
CA ALA A 38 10.36 -9.94 7.28
C ALA A 38 9.97 -8.84 8.28
N VAL A 39 9.07 -7.91 7.90
CA VAL A 39 8.82 -6.69 8.68
C VAL A 39 8.14 -6.95 10.00
N VAL A 40 7.09 -7.79 10.01
CA VAL A 40 6.31 -8.04 11.24
C VAL A 40 7.17 -8.69 12.32
N GLU A 41 7.97 -9.70 11.96
CA GLU A 41 8.89 -10.34 12.90
C GLU A 41 9.93 -9.36 13.46
N ALA A 42 10.54 -8.56 12.59
CA ALA A 42 11.49 -7.53 12.99
C ALA A 42 10.86 -6.49 13.92
N ALA A 43 9.65 -6.03 13.63
CA ALA A 43 8.92 -5.07 14.45
C ALA A 43 8.57 -5.63 15.83
N LEU A 44 8.15 -6.88 15.92
CA LEU A 44 7.86 -7.55 17.21
C LEU A 44 9.12 -7.65 18.08
N ARG A 45 10.29 -7.87 17.47
CA ARG A 45 11.58 -7.97 18.16
C ARG A 45 12.12 -6.60 18.57
N THR A 46 12.08 -5.61 17.68
CA THR A 46 12.69 -4.29 17.89
C THR A 46 11.76 -3.28 18.51
N ARG A 47 10.44 -3.52 18.52
CA ARG A 47 9.42 -2.63 19.08
C ARG A 47 9.58 -1.16 18.62
N PRO A 48 9.51 -0.86 17.33
CA PRO A 48 9.58 0.50 16.82
C PRO A 48 8.34 1.30 17.20
N ASP A 49 8.51 2.62 17.36
CA ASP A 49 7.40 3.56 17.49
C ASP A 49 6.73 3.83 16.15
N VAL A 50 7.55 3.88 15.07
CA VAL A 50 7.10 4.13 13.71
C VAL A 50 7.74 3.13 12.74
N ALA A 51 6.94 2.51 11.88
CA ALA A 51 7.40 1.76 10.73
C ALA A 51 7.19 2.60 9.46
N VAL A 52 8.28 2.91 8.78
CA VAL A 52 8.30 3.56 7.47
C VAL A 52 8.33 2.46 6.42
N LEU A 53 7.30 2.39 5.58
CA LEU A 53 7.06 1.28 4.67
C LEU A 53 6.91 1.77 3.24
N ASP A 54 7.69 1.21 2.32
CA ASP A 54 7.34 1.30 0.90
C ASP A 54 6.12 0.42 0.61
N ILE A 55 5.30 0.81 -0.38
CA ILE A 55 4.16 0.01 -0.83
C ILE A 55 4.63 -1.22 -1.61
N ASP A 56 5.58 -1.04 -2.53
CA ASP A 56 5.98 -2.04 -3.51
C ASP A 56 7.05 -3.02 -2.97
N LEU A 57 6.90 -3.49 -1.73
CA LEU A 57 7.83 -4.44 -1.13
C LEU A 57 7.68 -5.85 -1.71
N PRO A 58 8.78 -6.58 -1.95
CA PRO A 58 8.74 -7.99 -2.31
C PRO A 58 8.15 -8.86 -1.19
N GLY A 59 7.50 -9.95 -1.59
CA GLY A 59 6.87 -10.91 -0.67
C GLY A 59 5.48 -10.47 -0.25
N ILE A 60 5.38 -9.50 0.65
CA ILE A 60 4.11 -8.91 1.12
C ILE A 60 4.17 -7.40 0.91
N ASP A 61 3.16 -6.81 0.27
CA ASP A 61 3.10 -5.36 0.03
C ASP A 61 3.00 -4.56 1.34
N GLY A 62 3.53 -3.32 1.32
CA GLY A 62 3.63 -2.49 2.52
C GLY A 62 2.29 -2.14 3.16
N LEU A 63 1.19 -2.08 2.42
CA LEU A 63 -0.14 -1.84 2.99
C LEU A 63 -0.68 -3.07 3.73
N THR A 64 -0.41 -4.27 3.21
CA THR A 64 -0.71 -5.52 3.91
C THR A 64 0.15 -5.65 5.18
N VAL A 65 1.43 -5.27 5.12
CA VAL A 65 2.31 -5.19 6.30
C VAL A 65 1.76 -4.21 7.33
N ALA A 66 1.30 -3.03 6.90
CA ALA A 66 0.70 -2.02 7.79
C ALA A 66 -0.54 -2.56 8.53
N ASP A 67 -1.39 -3.31 7.84
CA ASP A 67 -2.57 -3.96 8.45
C ASP A 67 -2.15 -5.01 9.49
N LEU A 68 -1.18 -5.86 9.16
CA LEU A 68 -0.63 -6.86 10.09
C LEU A 68 0.00 -6.20 11.33
N LEU A 69 0.77 -5.11 11.15
CA LEU A 69 1.34 -4.37 12.27
C LEU A 69 0.25 -3.74 13.15
N ASN A 70 -0.79 -3.18 12.56
CA ASN A 70 -1.92 -2.62 13.31
C ASN A 70 -2.62 -3.68 14.17
N GLN A 71 -2.70 -4.94 13.70
CA GLN A 71 -3.31 -6.05 14.44
C GLN A 71 -2.37 -6.63 15.51
N GLN A 72 -1.08 -6.82 15.21
CA GLN A 72 -0.14 -7.56 16.06
C GLN A 72 0.72 -6.66 16.96
N LEU A 73 0.92 -5.39 16.58
CA LEU A 73 1.71 -4.41 17.33
C LEU A 73 1.05 -3.01 17.23
N PRO A 74 -0.13 -2.78 17.84
CA PRO A 74 -0.87 -1.52 17.74
C PRO A 74 -0.12 -0.28 18.26
N SER A 75 0.93 -0.48 19.06
CA SER A 75 1.81 0.61 19.52
C SER A 75 2.72 1.15 18.42
N CYS A 76 3.03 0.34 17.40
CA CYS A 76 3.81 0.76 16.25
C CYS A 76 2.89 1.45 15.23
N ARG A 77 3.15 2.70 14.95
CA ARG A 77 2.38 3.46 13.95
C ARG A 77 3.05 3.33 12.58
N THR A 78 2.24 3.34 11.52
CA THR A 78 2.75 3.15 10.16
C THR A 78 2.73 4.46 9.38
N LEU A 79 3.85 4.76 8.72
CA LEU A 79 4.04 5.81 7.72
C LEU A 79 4.39 5.13 6.39
N VAL A 80 3.56 5.31 5.39
CA VAL A 80 3.79 4.76 4.05
C VAL A 80 4.52 5.78 3.19
N LEU A 81 5.59 5.33 2.54
CA LEU A 81 6.26 6.05 1.46
C LEU A 81 5.90 5.41 0.12
N THR A 82 5.60 6.20 -0.89
CA THR A 82 5.30 5.70 -2.23
C THR A 82 5.88 6.60 -3.31
N GLY A 83 6.39 5.98 -4.39
CA GLY A 83 6.81 6.70 -5.59
C GLY A 83 5.64 7.06 -6.52
N LEU A 84 4.47 6.49 -6.29
CA LEU A 84 3.31 6.65 -7.17
C LEU A 84 2.14 7.29 -6.41
N SER A 85 1.68 8.42 -6.93
CA SER A 85 0.47 9.12 -6.45
C SER A 85 -0.83 8.41 -6.87
N GLN A 86 -0.88 7.07 -6.79
CA GLN A 86 -2.09 6.33 -7.17
C GLN A 86 -3.17 6.54 -6.09
N PRO A 87 -4.32 7.14 -6.45
CA PRO A 87 -5.41 7.42 -5.50
C PRO A 87 -5.87 6.20 -4.73
N GLY A 88 -5.81 5.03 -5.36
CA GLY A 88 -6.19 3.76 -4.75
C GLY A 88 -5.30 3.32 -3.60
N ASN A 89 -4.01 3.61 -3.65
CA ASN A 89 -3.10 3.30 -2.56
C ASN A 89 -3.44 4.11 -1.30
N LEU A 90 -3.84 5.38 -1.48
CA LEU A 90 -4.30 6.20 -0.36
C LEU A 90 -5.62 5.65 0.24
N LEU A 91 -6.59 5.25 -0.59
CA LEU A 91 -7.83 4.65 -0.11
C LEU A 91 -7.58 3.33 0.64
N ARG A 92 -6.68 2.47 0.15
CA ARG A 92 -6.25 1.26 0.85
C ARG A 92 -5.56 1.61 2.18
N ALA A 93 -4.63 2.58 2.18
CA ALA A 93 -3.92 3.02 3.38
C ALA A 93 -4.88 3.54 4.46
N LEU A 94 -5.91 4.29 4.08
CA LEU A 94 -6.94 4.77 5.00
C LEU A 94 -7.75 3.63 5.62
N LYS A 95 -8.07 2.58 4.84
CA LYS A 95 -8.81 1.39 5.31
C LYS A 95 -8.01 0.59 6.34
N VAL A 96 -6.70 0.48 6.16
CA VAL A 96 -5.81 -0.25 7.09
C VAL A 96 -5.21 0.66 8.17
N HIS A 97 -5.82 1.82 8.41
CA HIS A 97 -5.51 2.74 9.51
C HIS A 97 -4.06 3.26 9.52
N VAL A 98 -3.41 3.38 8.36
CA VAL A 98 -2.12 4.03 8.22
C VAL A 98 -2.19 5.45 8.79
N ARG A 99 -1.19 5.85 9.57
CA ARG A 99 -1.13 7.16 10.22
C ARG A 99 -0.45 8.22 9.37
N GLY A 100 0.48 7.81 8.51
CA GLY A 100 1.17 8.71 7.60
C GLY A 100 1.20 8.17 6.18
N PHE A 101 1.04 9.06 5.20
CA PHE A 101 1.20 8.75 3.79
C PHE A 101 1.95 9.89 3.13
N LEU A 102 3.13 9.59 2.58
CA LEU A 102 4.04 10.57 2.00
C LEU A 102 4.56 10.08 0.65
N LEU A 103 4.70 10.99 -0.30
CA LEU A 103 5.36 10.69 -1.57
C LEU A 103 6.88 10.67 -1.40
N LYS A 104 7.57 9.78 -2.13
CA LYS A 104 9.04 9.67 -2.14
C LYS A 104 9.74 10.91 -2.77
N ASP A 105 9.00 11.72 -3.52
CA ASP A 105 9.47 12.99 -4.08
C ASP A 105 9.28 14.19 -3.14
N ALA A 106 8.68 13.97 -1.95
CA ALA A 106 8.55 15.00 -0.94
C ALA A 106 9.93 15.51 -0.47
N PRO A 107 10.06 16.80 -0.12
CA PRO A 107 11.30 17.35 0.41
C PRO A 107 11.80 16.55 1.62
N PRO A 108 13.13 16.34 1.74
CA PRO A 108 13.73 15.48 2.77
C PRO A 108 13.34 15.83 4.22
N ASP A 109 13.21 17.12 4.52
CA ASP A 109 12.81 17.63 5.84
C ASP A 109 11.38 17.23 6.22
N ARG A 110 10.50 16.98 5.25
CA ARG A 110 9.13 16.51 5.49
C ARG A 110 9.08 15.11 6.08
N LEU A 111 10.04 14.22 5.75
CA LEU A 111 10.04 12.86 6.27
C LEU A 111 10.26 12.82 7.79
N ALA A 112 11.28 13.50 8.30
CA ALA A 112 11.55 13.55 9.73
C ALA A 112 10.39 14.23 10.51
N ALA A 113 9.82 15.31 9.96
CA ALA A 113 8.63 15.96 10.52
C ALA A 113 7.41 15.03 10.53
N ALA A 114 7.20 14.26 9.46
CA ALA A 114 6.12 13.28 9.37
C ALA A 114 6.28 12.15 10.40
N ILE A 115 7.50 11.62 10.57
CA ILE A 115 7.81 10.59 11.58
C ILE A 115 7.47 11.11 12.98
N ARG A 116 7.90 12.33 13.34
CA ARG A 116 7.59 12.95 14.63
C ARG A 116 6.09 13.11 14.86
N SER A 117 5.39 13.59 13.84
CA SER A 117 3.95 13.79 13.89
C SER A 117 3.20 12.47 14.05
N VAL A 118 3.58 11.45 13.29
CA VAL A 118 3.02 10.08 13.40
C VAL A 118 3.34 9.48 14.76
N ALA A 119 4.57 9.61 15.26
CA ALA A 119 4.96 9.15 16.59
C ALA A 119 4.17 9.83 17.72
N ALA A 120 3.77 11.10 17.54
CA ALA A 120 2.89 11.81 18.46
C ALA A 120 1.40 11.40 18.34
N GLY A 121 1.05 10.55 17.36
CA GLY A 121 -0.33 10.05 17.15
C GLY A 121 -1.15 10.87 16.17
N HIS A 122 -0.60 11.89 15.56
CA HIS A 122 -1.27 12.66 14.51
C HIS A 122 -1.33 11.91 13.19
N ARG A 123 -2.25 12.30 12.33
CA ARG A 123 -2.28 11.84 10.94
C ARG A 123 -1.52 12.82 10.05
N VAL A 124 -0.72 12.27 9.14
CA VAL A 124 0.03 13.02 8.12
C VAL A 124 -0.40 12.50 6.76
N LEU A 125 -1.26 13.28 6.09
CA LEU A 125 -1.75 12.97 4.75
C LEU A 125 -1.51 14.20 3.87
N ASP A 126 -1.06 13.97 2.65
CA ASP A 126 -0.95 15.05 1.67
C ASP A 126 -2.33 15.47 1.20
N GLY A 127 -2.62 16.79 1.25
CA GLY A 127 -3.93 17.31 0.92
C GLY A 127 -4.33 17.12 -0.55
N GLU A 128 -3.37 17.18 -1.47
CA GLU A 128 -3.61 16.95 -2.90
C GLU A 128 -3.95 15.48 -3.17
N LEU A 129 -3.25 14.56 -2.51
CA LEU A 129 -3.55 13.14 -2.59
C LEU A 129 -4.94 12.81 -2.03
N VAL A 130 -5.32 13.45 -0.91
CA VAL A 130 -6.67 13.27 -0.34
C VAL A 130 -7.73 13.78 -1.31
N ALA A 131 -7.54 14.96 -1.90
CA ALA A 131 -8.47 15.53 -2.88
C ALA A 131 -8.63 14.61 -4.09
N THR A 132 -7.52 14.14 -4.68
CA THR A 132 -7.53 13.20 -5.80
C THR A 132 -8.21 11.87 -5.45
N ALA A 133 -7.96 11.33 -4.26
CA ALA A 133 -8.60 10.09 -3.81
C ALA A 133 -10.11 10.24 -3.62
N VAL A 134 -10.57 11.40 -3.16
CA VAL A 134 -11.99 11.72 -3.04
C VAL A 134 -12.64 11.87 -4.42
N GLU A 135 -11.97 12.53 -5.36
CA GLU A 135 -12.45 12.71 -6.74
C GLU A 135 -12.52 11.38 -7.52
N THR A 136 -11.57 10.47 -7.30
CA THR A 136 -11.55 9.14 -7.94
C THR A 136 -12.71 8.26 -7.47
N GLY A 137 -13.31 8.56 -6.32
CA GLY A 137 -14.54 7.95 -5.84
C GLY A 137 -14.41 6.49 -5.38
N SER A 138 -15.54 5.91 -4.99
CA SER A 138 -15.64 4.48 -4.69
C SER A 138 -15.54 3.64 -5.96
N SER A 139 -14.96 2.44 -5.84
CA SER A 139 -14.88 1.48 -6.97
C SER A 139 -16.24 1.35 -7.67
N PRO A 140 -16.30 1.47 -9.03
CA PRO A 140 -17.52 1.20 -9.78
C PRO A 140 -17.84 -0.30 -9.85
N LEU A 141 -16.90 -1.13 -9.36
CA LEU A 141 -17.02 -2.58 -9.41
C LEU A 141 -17.78 -3.12 -8.20
N THR A 142 -18.66 -4.06 -8.43
CA THR A 142 -19.27 -4.87 -7.37
C THR A 142 -18.25 -5.80 -6.73
N ALA A 143 -18.52 -6.30 -5.52
CA ALA A 143 -17.65 -7.26 -4.85
C ALA A 143 -17.31 -8.47 -5.74
N ARG A 144 -18.32 -8.98 -6.49
CA ARG A 144 -18.13 -10.14 -7.36
C ARG A 144 -17.29 -9.83 -8.61
N GLU A 145 -17.46 -8.65 -9.19
CA GLU A 145 -16.60 -8.18 -10.29
C GLU A 145 -15.15 -8.01 -9.83
N THR A 146 -14.94 -7.50 -8.62
CA THR A 146 -13.60 -7.37 -8.01
C THR A 146 -12.96 -8.75 -7.79
N GLU A 147 -13.69 -9.74 -7.26
CA GLU A 147 -13.18 -11.11 -7.08
C GLU A 147 -12.76 -11.75 -8.43
N VAL A 148 -13.59 -11.60 -9.44
CA VAL A 148 -13.28 -12.13 -10.80
C VAL A 148 -12.05 -11.42 -11.36
N LEU A 149 -11.95 -10.10 -11.20
CA LEU A 149 -10.82 -9.33 -11.74
C LEU A 149 -9.50 -9.63 -11.00
N ARG A 150 -9.52 -9.85 -9.67
CA ARG A 150 -8.36 -10.32 -8.90
C ARG A 150 -7.89 -11.71 -9.34
N ALA A 151 -8.81 -12.65 -9.54
CA ALA A 151 -8.48 -13.95 -10.08
C ALA A 151 -7.88 -13.85 -11.49
N ALA A 152 -8.38 -12.90 -12.28
CA ALA A 152 -7.87 -12.58 -13.61
C ALA A 152 -6.45 -11.99 -13.56
N GLU A 153 -6.15 -11.14 -12.58
CA GLU A 153 -4.85 -10.52 -12.33
C GLU A 153 -3.78 -11.55 -11.99
N SER A 154 -4.12 -12.60 -11.24
CA SER A 154 -3.19 -13.70 -10.93
C SER A 154 -2.88 -14.61 -12.14
N GLY A 155 -3.31 -14.23 -13.36
CA GLY A 155 -2.99 -14.95 -14.61
C GLY A 155 -3.89 -16.14 -14.91
N LEU A 156 -4.92 -16.41 -14.12
CA LEU A 156 -5.82 -17.54 -14.34
C LEU A 156 -6.60 -17.40 -15.63
N ALA A 157 -6.78 -18.50 -16.36
CA ALA A 157 -7.68 -18.59 -17.51
C ALA A 157 -9.15 -18.52 -17.05
N THR A 158 -10.05 -18.20 -17.99
CA THR A 158 -11.49 -18.07 -17.69
C THR A 158 -12.08 -19.32 -17.03
N ASP A 159 -11.66 -20.51 -17.47
CA ASP A 159 -12.16 -21.77 -16.95
C ASP A 159 -11.63 -22.04 -15.53
N ASP A 160 -10.37 -21.68 -15.25
CA ASP A 160 -9.78 -21.81 -13.92
C ASP A 160 -10.43 -20.84 -12.91
N ILE A 161 -10.75 -19.61 -13.36
CA ILE A 161 -11.51 -18.64 -12.58
C ILE A 161 -12.90 -19.18 -12.26
N ALA A 162 -13.56 -19.79 -13.24
CA ALA A 162 -14.87 -20.38 -13.07
C ALA A 162 -14.87 -21.48 -12.01
N VAL A 163 -13.90 -22.38 -12.05
CA VAL A 163 -13.71 -23.44 -11.05
C VAL A 163 -13.44 -22.81 -9.67
N ARG A 164 -12.47 -21.90 -9.57
CA ARG A 164 -12.05 -21.27 -8.30
C ARG A 164 -13.18 -20.52 -7.60
N LEU A 165 -14.02 -19.84 -8.37
CA LEU A 165 -15.11 -19.01 -7.85
C LEU A 165 -16.48 -19.70 -7.86
N HIS A 166 -16.56 -20.99 -8.21
CA HIS A 166 -17.80 -21.76 -8.34
C HIS A 166 -18.81 -21.09 -9.28
N LEU A 167 -18.34 -20.68 -10.48
CA LEU A 167 -19.10 -20.03 -11.53
C LEU A 167 -19.06 -20.85 -12.82
N SER A 168 -19.93 -20.51 -13.78
CA SER A 168 -19.76 -21.00 -15.15
C SER A 168 -18.75 -20.14 -15.92
N PRO A 169 -18.02 -20.68 -16.92
CA PRO A 169 -17.15 -19.88 -17.78
C PRO A 169 -17.88 -18.73 -18.50
N ALA A 170 -19.16 -18.95 -18.85
CA ALA A 170 -19.99 -17.88 -19.43
C ALA A 170 -20.23 -16.73 -18.43
N THR A 171 -20.47 -17.05 -17.17
CA THR A 171 -20.65 -16.06 -16.10
C THR A 171 -19.38 -15.25 -15.88
N VAL A 172 -18.21 -15.90 -15.88
CA VAL A 172 -16.90 -15.21 -15.75
C VAL A 172 -16.69 -14.25 -16.92
N ARG A 173 -16.97 -14.68 -18.17
CA ARG A 173 -16.88 -13.79 -19.35
C ARG A 173 -17.79 -12.57 -19.22
N ASN A 174 -19.02 -12.76 -18.73
CA ASN A 174 -19.95 -11.65 -18.51
C ASN A 174 -19.42 -10.66 -17.47
N TYR A 175 -18.89 -11.13 -16.34
CA TYR A 175 -18.26 -10.26 -15.33
C TYR A 175 -17.10 -9.48 -15.91
N VAL A 176 -16.18 -10.14 -16.65
CA VAL A 176 -15.04 -9.46 -17.29
C VAL A 176 -15.53 -8.40 -18.29
N SER A 177 -16.54 -8.71 -19.11
CA SER A 177 -17.10 -7.73 -20.06
C SER A 177 -17.74 -6.53 -19.36
N ASN A 178 -18.49 -6.77 -18.27
CA ASN A 178 -19.08 -5.70 -17.46
C ASN A 178 -18.00 -4.82 -16.81
N VAL A 179 -16.95 -5.42 -16.28
CA VAL A 179 -15.81 -4.69 -15.72
C VAL A 179 -15.17 -3.80 -16.79
N ILE A 180 -14.85 -4.36 -17.97
CA ILE A 180 -14.27 -3.62 -19.10
C ILE A 180 -15.14 -2.39 -19.44
N ALA A 181 -16.44 -2.58 -19.53
CA ALA A 181 -17.36 -1.48 -19.82
C ALA A 181 -17.42 -0.43 -18.71
N LYS A 182 -17.48 -0.86 -17.45
CA LYS A 182 -17.56 0.04 -16.29
C LYS A 182 -16.33 0.92 -16.10
N VAL A 183 -15.13 0.36 -16.36
CA VAL A 183 -13.86 1.09 -16.18
C VAL A 183 -13.38 1.77 -17.48
N GLY A 184 -14.12 1.64 -18.58
CA GLY A 184 -13.75 2.21 -19.87
C GLY A 184 -12.49 1.59 -20.48
N ALA A 185 -12.20 0.31 -20.15
CA ALA A 185 -11.00 -0.38 -20.62
C ALA A 185 -11.18 -0.93 -22.04
N ARG A 186 -10.05 -1.12 -22.73
CA ARG A 186 -10.01 -1.70 -24.08
C ARG A 186 -10.08 -3.24 -24.07
N ASN A 187 -9.61 -3.86 -23.02
CA ASN A 187 -9.56 -5.31 -22.86
C ASN A 187 -9.34 -5.67 -21.37
N ARG A 188 -9.30 -6.99 -21.06
CA ARG A 188 -9.10 -7.53 -19.71
C ARG A 188 -7.81 -7.02 -19.03
N LEU A 189 -6.69 -6.98 -19.75
CA LEU A 189 -5.41 -6.52 -19.18
C LEU A 189 -5.45 -5.03 -18.86
N ASP A 190 -6.05 -4.24 -19.74
CA ASP A 190 -6.23 -2.81 -19.52
C ASP A 190 -7.19 -2.54 -18.34
N ALA A 191 -8.24 -3.36 -18.18
CA ALA A 191 -9.14 -3.28 -17.03
C ALA A 191 -8.42 -3.60 -15.70
N ILE A 192 -7.53 -4.59 -15.69
CA ILE A 192 -6.71 -4.92 -14.51
C ILE A 192 -5.79 -3.74 -14.19
N ARG A 193 -5.08 -3.18 -15.17
CA ARG A 193 -4.20 -2.03 -14.99
C ARG A 193 -4.97 -0.83 -14.39
N ILE A 194 -6.09 -0.44 -15.01
CA ILE A 194 -6.92 0.68 -14.53
C ILE A 194 -7.43 0.43 -13.12
N ALA A 195 -7.93 -0.77 -12.83
CA ALA A 195 -8.47 -1.09 -11.52
C ALA A 195 -7.40 -1.11 -10.43
N ARG A 196 -6.16 -1.54 -10.76
CA ARG A 196 -5.00 -1.49 -9.87
C ARG A 196 -4.57 -0.05 -9.60
N GLU A 197 -4.40 0.76 -10.66
CA GLU A 197 -4.02 2.18 -10.55
C GLU A 197 -5.04 2.98 -9.72
N ALA A 198 -6.33 2.67 -9.86
CA ALA A 198 -7.40 3.28 -9.07
C ALA A 198 -7.56 2.67 -7.66
N GLY A 199 -6.86 1.57 -7.32
CA GLY A 199 -6.94 0.86 -6.04
C GLY A 199 -8.27 0.14 -5.79
N TRP A 200 -8.90 -0.32 -6.85
CA TRP A 200 -10.11 -1.14 -6.79
C TRP A 200 -9.81 -2.64 -6.67
N LEU A 201 -8.54 -3.04 -6.88
CA LEU A 201 -8.00 -4.40 -6.70
C LEU A 201 -7.15 -4.54 -5.46
#